data_db78e359cd0c78d28fa34ba04d604058
#
_entry.id   db78e359cd0c78d28fa34ba04d604058
#
_cell.length_a   1.000
_cell.length_b   1.000
_cell.length_c   1.000
_cell.angle_alpha   90.00
_cell.angle_beta   90.00
_cell.angle_gamma   90.00
#
_symmetry.space_group_name_H-M   'P 1'
#
loop_
_entity.id
_entity.type
_entity.pdbx_description
1 polymer ?
#
loop_
_entity_poly.entity_id
_entity_poly.type
_entity_poly.pdbx_seq_one_letter_code
_entity_poly.pdbx_strand_id
1 'polypeptide(L)'
;MEERLQKILSAHGVCSRRTAETWLTAGRTTVNGRPANLGDRADPDKDDIRVDGRPLKAPQKRTYLMLNKPRGYVTTLSDEKGRKTVADLVQGCGARVWPVGRLDLDSEGLLILTDDGELTQRLLHPSHEVEKEYLVWVKGDVSAALPVLRGPMALDGVPLSPAQVERAGEGILSVTIHEGRNRQVRRMCAAAGLQVTRLRRVREGSLTLGELRPGRWRPLSREEVALLEQVPPRA
;
A
#
# COMPACT_ATOMS: atom_id res chain seq x y z
N MET A 1 11.14 23.11 -5.38
CA MET A 1 9.67 23.28 -5.64
C MET A 1 8.91 23.32 -4.32
N GLU A 2 8.00 24.28 -4.16
CA GLU A 2 7.27 24.42 -2.88
C GLU A 2 6.28 23.27 -2.64
N GLU A 3 6.38 22.67 -1.49
CA GLU A 3 5.52 21.60 -1.00
C GLU A 3 4.93 21.94 0.38
N ARG A 4 3.83 21.27 0.76
CA ARG A 4 3.27 21.42 2.11
C ARG A 4 4.26 20.91 3.16
N LEU A 5 4.47 21.65 4.25
CA LEU A 5 5.44 21.32 5.30
C LEU A 5 5.25 19.92 5.89
N GLN A 6 4.00 19.48 6.13
CA GLN A 6 3.76 18.11 6.61
C GLN A 6 4.19 17.02 5.60
N LYS A 7 4.19 17.34 4.28
CA LYS A 7 4.72 16.41 3.25
C LYS A 7 6.24 16.37 3.35
N ILE A 8 6.89 17.53 3.44
CA ILE A 8 8.36 17.65 3.57
C ILE A 8 8.86 16.91 4.81
N LEU A 9 8.28 17.19 6.00
CA LEU A 9 8.68 16.55 7.25
C LEU A 9 8.53 15.02 7.19
N SER A 10 7.46 14.54 6.57
CA SER A 10 7.25 13.10 6.37
C SER A 10 8.24 12.49 5.38
N ALA A 11 8.53 13.18 4.28
CA ALA A 11 9.47 12.73 3.24
C ALA A 11 10.92 12.67 3.76
N HIS A 12 11.28 13.52 4.71
CA HIS A 12 12.56 13.51 5.40
C HIS A 12 12.63 12.51 6.58
N GLY A 13 11.61 11.68 6.75
CA GLY A 13 11.59 10.63 7.78
C GLY A 13 11.43 11.13 9.21
N VAL A 14 11.16 12.43 9.41
CA VAL A 14 11.11 13.06 10.75
C VAL A 14 9.89 12.59 11.54
N CYS A 15 8.70 12.58 10.90
CA CYS A 15 7.46 12.16 11.56
C CYS A 15 6.39 11.77 10.54
N SER A 16 5.18 11.38 10.99
CA SER A 16 4.03 11.20 10.10
C SER A 16 3.45 12.54 9.66
N ARG A 17 2.72 12.60 8.54
CA ARG A 17 2.04 13.84 8.12
C ARG A 17 1.10 14.36 9.20
N ARG A 18 0.34 13.49 9.89
CA ARG A 18 -0.55 13.87 11.00
C ARG A 18 0.23 14.40 12.20
N THR A 19 1.34 13.76 12.56
CA THR A 19 2.22 14.25 13.61
C THR A 19 2.83 15.62 13.24
N ALA A 20 3.20 15.79 11.97
CA ALA A 20 3.69 17.08 11.47
C ALA A 20 2.63 18.19 11.59
N GLU A 21 1.37 17.89 11.29
CA GLU A 21 0.25 18.82 11.49
C GLU A 21 0.11 19.22 12.95
N THR A 22 0.20 18.28 13.90
CA THR A 22 0.20 18.57 15.32
C THR A 22 1.40 19.45 15.72
N TRP A 23 2.59 19.22 15.17
CA TRP A 23 3.80 20.01 15.47
C TRP A 23 3.73 21.42 14.89
N LEU A 24 3.14 21.60 13.71
CA LEU A 24 2.87 22.90 13.10
C LEU A 24 1.91 23.70 13.99
N THR A 25 0.81 23.10 14.40
CA THR A 25 -0.17 23.74 15.30
C THR A 25 0.45 24.09 16.67
N ALA A 26 1.40 23.29 17.15
CA ALA A 26 2.12 23.55 18.40
C ALA A 26 3.30 24.55 18.25
N GLY A 27 3.52 25.15 17.07
CA GLY A 27 4.60 26.11 16.82
C GLY A 27 6.01 25.52 16.87
N ARG A 28 6.16 24.19 16.77
CA ARG A 28 7.45 23.49 16.87
C ARG A 28 8.27 23.55 15.57
N THR A 29 7.66 23.99 14.46
CA THR A 29 8.31 24.06 13.15
C THR A 29 8.51 25.50 12.75
N THR A 30 9.69 25.83 12.23
CA THR A 30 10.01 27.15 11.68
C THR A 30 10.50 27.03 10.24
N VAL A 31 10.24 28.06 9.45
CA VAL A 31 10.76 28.24 8.09
C VAL A 31 11.44 29.60 8.03
N ASN A 32 12.72 29.63 7.68
CA ASN A 32 13.54 30.86 7.63
C ASN A 32 13.46 31.66 8.93
N GLY A 33 13.48 30.98 10.09
CA GLY A 33 13.42 31.58 11.42
C GLY A 33 12.01 32.02 11.86
N ARG A 34 10.97 31.91 11.07
CA ARG A 34 9.58 32.27 11.42
C ARG A 34 8.75 31.02 11.75
N PRO A 35 7.90 31.06 12.79
CA PRO A 35 6.96 29.97 13.07
C PRO A 35 6.10 29.65 11.86
N ALA A 36 5.98 28.39 11.55
CA ALA A 36 5.16 27.90 10.45
C ALA A 36 3.79 27.39 10.94
N ASN A 37 2.76 27.62 10.14
CA ASN A 37 1.38 27.25 10.41
C ASN A 37 0.94 26.03 9.60
N LEU A 38 -0.19 25.45 10.00
CA LEU A 38 -0.82 24.39 9.24
C LEU A 38 -1.26 24.91 7.86
N GLY A 39 -0.82 24.22 6.82
CA GLY A 39 -1.09 24.62 5.43
C GLY A 39 0.06 25.35 4.74
N ASP A 40 1.03 25.86 5.48
CA ASP A 40 2.21 26.53 4.93
C ASP A 40 3.02 25.60 4.01
N ARG A 41 3.69 26.20 3.06
CA ARG A 41 4.52 25.55 2.06
C ARG A 41 5.95 26.07 2.18
N ALA A 42 6.91 25.26 1.77
CA ALA A 42 8.31 25.62 1.69
C ALA A 42 9.00 24.81 0.57
N ASP A 43 10.13 25.30 0.14
CA ASP A 43 11.03 24.60 -0.78
C ASP A 43 12.19 24.00 0.04
N PRO A 44 12.25 22.66 0.23
CA PRO A 44 13.27 22.04 1.07
C PRO A 44 14.70 22.23 0.56
N ASP A 45 14.87 22.63 -0.71
CA ASP A 45 16.19 22.90 -1.30
C ASP A 45 16.65 24.33 -1.07
N LYS A 46 15.76 25.25 -0.65
CA LYS A 46 16.03 26.68 -0.53
C LYS A 46 15.78 27.25 0.85
N ASP A 47 14.78 26.68 1.55
CA ASP A 47 14.32 27.21 2.83
C ASP A 47 14.98 26.49 4.01
N ASP A 48 15.36 27.25 5.05
CA ASP A 48 15.83 26.70 6.32
C ASP A 48 14.63 26.23 7.15
N ILE A 49 14.34 24.96 7.05
CA ILE A 49 13.23 24.31 7.77
C ILE A 49 13.77 23.65 9.02
N ARG A 50 13.22 24.00 10.19
CA ARG A 50 13.66 23.45 11.48
C ARG A 50 12.48 22.91 12.28
N VAL A 51 12.74 21.85 13.05
CA VAL A 51 11.82 21.32 14.06
C VAL A 51 12.52 21.35 15.41
N ASP A 52 11.92 22.00 16.41
CA ASP A 52 12.50 22.24 17.73
C ASP A 52 13.92 22.85 17.63
N GLY A 53 14.10 23.80 16.70
CA GLY A 53 15.38 24.47 16.43
C GLY A 53 16.43 23.65 15.66
N ARG A 54 16.15 22.35 15.39
CA ARG A 54 17.07 21.49 14.65
C ARG A 54 16.73 21.50 13.15
N PRO A 55 17.72 21.72 12.26
CA PRO A 55 17.49 21.72 10.82
C PRO A 55 17.09 20.32 10.34
N LEU A 56 16.30 20.26 9.25
CA LEU A 56 16.01 19.01 8.58
C LEU A 56 17.30 18.39 8.06
N LYS A 57 17.48 17.12 8.33
CA LYS A 57 18.55 16.34 7.67
C LYS A 57 18.23 16.19 6.19
N ALA A 58 19.27 16.12 5.37
CA ALA A 58 19.09 15.79 3.95
C ALA A 58 18.22 14.52 3.78
N PRO A 59 17.38 14.45 2.75
CA PRO A 59 16.55 13.27 2.51
C PRO A 59 17.45 12.04 2.38
N GLN A 60 17.11 11.00 3.12
CA GLN A 60 17.81 9.73 3.03
C GLN A 60 17.42 9.03 1.71
N LYS A 61 18.27 8.11 1.26
CA LYS A 61 17.95 7.24 0.11
C LYS A 61 16.63 6.54 0.37
N ARG A 62 15.72 6.61 -0.59
CA ARG A 62 14.41 5.97 -0.52
C ARG A 62 14.54 4.47 -0.26
N THR A 63 13.63 3.96 0.53
CA THR A 63 13.55 2.54 0.91
C THR A 63 12.33 1.91 0.29
N TYR A 64 12.52 0.79 -0.36
CA TYR A 64 11.46 0.02 -1.00
C TYR A 64 11.57 -1.43 -0.59
N LEU A 65 10.51 -1.97 0.00
CA LEU A 65 10.48 -3.33 0.53
C LEU A 65 9.30 -4.10 -0.05
N MET A 66 9.52 -5.38 -0.31
CA MET A 66 8.48 -6.37 -0.50
C MET A 66 8.36 -7.20 0.77
N LEU A 67 7.19 -7.25 1.35
CA LEU A 67 6.84 -8.11 2.49
C LEU A 67 5.88 -9.19 2.02
N ASN A 68 6.13 -10.46 2.39
CA ASN A 68 5.10 -11.48 2.36
C ASN A 68 4.31 -11.41 3.67
N LYS A 69 3.25 -10.59 3.69
CA LYS A 69 2.42 -10.41 4.87
C LYS A 69 1.73 -11.73 5.26
N PRO A 70 1.90 -12.24 6.47
CA PRO A 70 1.14 -13.40 6.94
C PRO A 70 -0.27 -12.99 7.39
N ARG A 71 -1.17 -13.95 7.54
CA ARG A 71 -2.47 -13.74 8.20
C ARG A 71 -2.28 -13.36 9.66
N GLY A 72 -3.25 -12.67 10.24
CA GLY A 72 -3.22 -12.26 11.64
C GLY A 72 -2.46 -10.96 11.92
N TYR A 73 -1.91 -10.29 10.91
CA TYR A 73 -1.27 -8.98 11.03
C TYR A 73 -2.12 -7.90 10.40
N VAL A 74 -2.32 -6.79 11.10
CA VAL A 74 -3.04 -5.61 10.58
C VAL A 74 -2.09 -4.79 9.70
N THR A 75 -2.59 -4.33 8.55
CA THR A 75 -1.82 -3.44 7.66
C THR A 75 -1.89 -2.00 8.17
N THR A 76 -1.10 -1.70 9.19
CA THR A 76 -0.96 -0.38 9.81
C THR A 76 0.42 -0.25 10.44
N LEU A 77 0.84 0.99 10.72
CA LEU A 77 2.06 1.28 11.49
C LEU A 77 1.81 1.33 13.00
N SER A 78 0.55 1.53 13.42
CA SER A 78 0.15 1.57 14.82
C SER A 78 -1.27 1.03 14.94
N ASP A 79 -1.55 0.28 16.00
CA ASP A 79 -2.87 -0.28 16.28
C ASP A 79 -3.27 -0.02 17.74
N GLU A 80 -4.35 0.71 17.93
CA GLU A 80 -4.85 1.07 19.27
C GLU A 80 -5.35 -0.14 20.09
N LYS A 81 -5.65 -1.25 19.39
CA LYS A 81 -6.13 -2.49 20.02
C LYS A 81 -5.01 -3.46 20.37
N GLY A 82 -3.74 -3.08 20.19
CA GLY A 82 -2.56 -3.89 20.50
C GLY A 82 -2.40 -5.15 19.63
N ARG A 83 -3.04 -5.22 18.45
CA ARG A 83 -2.88 -6.34 17.52
C ARG A 83 -1.53 -6.27 16.81
N LYS A 84 -1.01 -7.41 16.40
CA LYS A 84 0.21 -7.49 15.58
C LYS A 84 0.03 -6.71 14.27
N THR A 85 1.02 -5.92 13.90
CA THR A 85 0.98 -5.04 12.73
C THR A 85 2.08 -5.40 11.73
N VAL A 86 1.98 -4.91 10.50
CA VAL A 86 3.05 -5.07 9.51
C VAL A 86 4.31 -4.32 9.92
N ALA A 87 4.20 -3.28 10.75
CA ALA A 87 5.36 -2.56 11.29
C ALA A 87 6.24 -3.47 12.16
N ASP A 88 5.64 -4.40 12.92
CA ASP A 88 6.39 -5.34 13.75
C ASP A 88 7.28 -6.28 12.92
N LEU A 89 6.87 -6.57 11.68
CA LEU A 89 7.59 -7.46 10.76
C LEU A 89 8.78 -6.78 10.09
N VAL A 90 8.79 -5.45 9.97
CA VAL A 90 9.82 -4.69 9.25
C VAL A 90 10.69 -3.82 10.13
N GLN A 91 10.66 -3.99 11.45
CA GLN A 91 11.43 -3.19 12.42
C GLN A 91 12.93 -3.10 12.11
N GLY A 92 13.51 -4.14 11.50
CA GLY A 92 14.94 -4.19 11.14
C GLY A 92 15.32 -3.53 9.81
N CYS A 93 14.40 -2.84 9.13
CA CYS A 93 14.68 -2.28 7.80
C CYS A 93 15.54 -0.98 7.81
N GLY A 94 15.76 -0.39 8.98
CA GLY A 94 16.59 0.83 9.13
C GLY A 94 15.96 2.13 8.65
N ALA A 95 14.72 2.10 8.18
CA ALA A 95 13.98 3.27 7.68
C ALA A 95 12.53 3.28 8.18
N ARG A 96 11.93 4.47 8.17
CA ARG A 96 10.52 4.63 8.50
C ARG A 96 9.66 4.44 7.24
N VAL A 97 9.28 3.21 6.95
CA VAL A 97 8.44 2.86 5.80
C VAL A 97 6.97 2.73 6.19
N TRP A 98 6.06 2.89 5.21
CA TRP A 98 4.63 2.64 5.35
C TRP A 98 4.11 1.74 4.24
N PRO A 99 3.02 1.00 4.47
CA PRO A 99 2.45 0.11 3.47
C PRO A 99 1.82 0.89 2.31
N VAL A 100 2.07 0.43 1.09
CA VAL A 100 1.38 0.87 -0.13
C VAL A 100 0.11 0.04 -0.27
N GLY A 101 -1.01 0.65 0.05
CA GLY A 101 -2.28 -0.06 0.12
C GLY A 101 -2.40 -0.96 1.35
N ARG A 102 -3.35 -1.88 1.27
CA ARG A 102 -3.67 -2.75 2.40
C ARG A 102 -4.01 -4.17 1.96
N LEU A 103 -3.70 -5.11 2.85
CA LEU A 103 -4.27 -6.45 2.89
C LEU A 103 -5.04 -6.61 4.20
N ASP A 104 -6.19 -7.26 4.16
CA ASP A 104 -7.00 -7.52 5.36
C ASP A 104 -6.25 -8.41 6.37
N LEU A 105 -6.73 -8.44 7.61
CA LEU A 105 -6.18 -9.25 8.68
C LEU A 105 -6.11 -10.74 8.31
N ASP A 106 -7.13 -11.23 7.62
CA ASP A 106 -7.30 -12.61 7.17
C ASP A 106 -6.76 -12.88 5.75
N SER A 107 -6.10 -11.88 5.13
CA SER A 107 -5.45 -11.99 3.82
C SER A 107 -3.93 -11.99 3.97
N GLU A 108 -3.24 -12.59 3.02
CA GLU A 108 -1.79 -12.75 3.04
C GLU A 108 -1.15 -12.41 1.69
N GLY A 109 0.18 -12.39 1.64
CA GLY A 109 0.95 -12.27 0.41
C GLY A 109 1.66 -10.94 0.24
N LEU A 110 1.90 -10.55 -1.00
CA LEU A 110 2.71 -9.42 -1.39
C LEU A 110 2.14 -8.11 -0.85
N LEU A 111 2.96 -7.39 -0.10
CA LEU A 111 2.69 -6.03 0.36
C LEU A 111 3.95 -5.19 0.16
N ILE A 112 3.81 -4.09 -0.57
CA ILE A 112 4.90 -3.12 -0.76
C ILE A 112 4.91 -2.18 0.44
N LEU A 113 6.11 -1.88 0.99
CA LEU A 113 6.30 -0.81 1.97
C LEU A 113 7.41 0.12 1.47
N THR A 114 7.23 1.42 1.68
CA THR A 114 8.20 2.43 1.24
C THR A 114 8.08 3.71 2.08
N ASP A 115 9.09 4.56 2.01
CA ASP A 115 9.09 5.95 2.46
C ASP A 115 8.91 6.94 1.29
N ASP A 116 8.63 6.43 0.08
CA ASP A 116 8.35 7.20 -1.12
C ASP A 116 6.85 7.49 -1.26
N GLY A 117 6.46 8.75 -1.00
CA GLY A 117 5.08 9.19 -1.11
C GLY A 117 4.60 9.33 -2.55
N GLU A 118 5.50 9.58 -3.50
CA GLU A 118 5.14 9.74 -4.93
C GLU A 118 4.84 8.39 -5.55
N LEU A 119 5.71 7.39 -5.30
CA LEU A 119 5.44 6.02 -5.71
C LEU A 119 4.16 5.49 -5.04
N THR A 120 3.96 5.77 -3.74
CA THR A 120 2.74 5.38 -3.02
C THR A 120 1.49 5.95 -3.71
N GLN A 121 1.49 7.23 -4.05
CA GLN A 121 0.36 7.87 -4.74
C GLN A 121 0.13 7.24 -6.11
N ARG A 122 1.17 7.03 -6.90
CA ARG A 122 1.10 6.41 -8.23
C ARG A 122 0.47 5.02 -8.17
N LEU A 123 0.92 4.15 -7.27
CA LEU A 123 0.43 2.79 -7.15
C LEU A 123 -1.00 2.68 -6.59
N LEU A 124 -1.47 3.69 -5.84
CA LEU A 124 -2.79 3.69 -5.21
C LEU A 124 -3.84 4.51 -5.97
N HIS A 125 -3.43 5.41 -6.85
CA HIS A 125 -4.39 6.27 -7.55
C HIS A 125 -5.23 5.44 -8.53
N PRO A 126 -6.56 5.56 -8.50
CA PRO A 126 -7.45 4.76 -9.35
C PRO A 126 -7.17 4.85 -10.86
N SER A 127 -6.69 6.01 -11.34
CA SER A 127 -6.37 6.21 -12.77
C SER A 127 -5.22 5.37 -13.29
N HIS A 128 -4.38 4.81 -12.41
CA HIS A 128 -3.25 3.96 -12.84
C HIS A 128 -3.63 2.48 -12.95
N GLU A 129 -4.80 2.10 -12.45
CA GLU A 129 -5.36 0.73 -12.56
C GLU A 129 -4.34 -0.39 -12.33
N VAL A 130 -3.49 -0.23 -11.33
CA VAL A 130 -2.43 -1.21 -11.02
C VAL A 130 -3.04 -2.57 -10.74
N GLU A 131 -2.71 -3.54 -11.57
CA GLU A 131 -3.19 -4.92 -11.45
C GLU A 131 -2.76 -5.57 -10.15
N LYS A 132 -3.68 -6.30 -9.54
CA LYS A 132 -3.42 -7.12 -8.35
C LYS A 132 -3.95 -8.52 -8.59
N GLU A 133 -3.06 -9.49 -8.57
CA GLU A 133 -3.42 -10.90 -8.76
C GLU A 133 -3.41 -11.64 -7.44
N TYR A 134 -4.46 -12.43 -7.25
CA TYR A 134 -4.69 -13.21 -6.04
C TYR A 134 -4.88 -14.69 -6.37
N LEU A 135 -4.22 -15.57 -5.62
CA LEU A 135 -4.64 -16.95 -5.49
C LEU A 135 -5.71 -17.05 -4.40
N VAL A 136 -6.84 -17.66 -4.76
CA VAL A 136 -8.04 -17.71 -3.93
C VAL A 136 -8.44 -19.16 -3.74
N TRP A 137 -8.29 -19.69 -2.53
CA TRP A 137 -8.80 -21.04 -2.18
C TRP A 137 -10.26 -20.93 -1.78
N VAL A 138 -11.10 -21.71 -2.44
CA VAL A 138 -12.55 -21.62 -2.29
C VAL A 138 -13.18 -22.99 -2.00
N LYS A 139 -14.36 -22.97 -1.35
CA LYS A 139 -15.29 -24.08 -1.25
C LYS A 139 -16.57 -23.69 -2.03
N GLY A 140 -17.18 -24.65 -2.70
CA GLY A 140 -18.38 -24.46 -3.51
C GLY A 140 -18.18 -24.93 -4.96
N ASP A 141 -19.19 -24.71 -5.80
CA ASP A 141 -19.13 -25.09 -7.21
C ASP A 141 -18.42 -24.04 -8.05
N VAL A 142 -17.12 -24.29 -8.27
CA VAL A 142 -16.27 -23.42 -9.08
C VAL A 142 -16.75 -23.34 -10.54
N SER A 143 -17.34 -24.41 -11.07
CA SER A 143 -17.80 -24.43 -12.46
C SER A 143 -18.98 -23.51 -12.68
N ALA A 144 -19.95 -23.53 -11.77
CA ALA A 144 -21.08 -22.60 -11.77
C ALA A 144 -20.68 -21.15 -11.47
N ALA A 145 -19.68 -20.94 -10.62
CA ALA A 145 -19.22 -19.60 -10.20
C ALA A 145 -18.41 -18.86 -11.27
N LEU A 146 -17.62 -19.55 -12.10
CA LEU A 146 -16.72 -18.93 -13.07
C LEU A 146 -17.43 -17.97 -14.04
N PRO A 147 -18.57 -18.32 -14.69
CA PRO A 147 -19.28 -17.39 -15.55
C PRO A 147 -19.75 -16.12 -14.83
N VAL A 148 -20.18 -16.26 -13.55
CA VAL A 148 -20.61 -15.13 -12.71
C VAL A 148 -19.43 -14.21 -12.41
N LEU A 149 -18.28 -14.77 -12.00
CA LEU A 149 -17.08 -14.00 -11.66
C LEU A 149 -16.45 -13.29 -12.87
N ARG A 150 -16.61 -13.82 -14.06
CA ARG A 150 -16.13 -13.23 -15.34
C ARG A 150 -17.11 -12.24 -15.94
N GLY A 151 -18.37 -12.30 -15.52
CA GLY A 151 -19.42 -11.38 -15.97
C GLY A 151 -19.38 -10.02 -15.27
N PRO A 152 -20.27 -9.12 -15.67
CA PRO A 152 -20.44 -7.84 -14.99
C PRO A 152 -20.87 -8.05 -13.53
N MET A 153 -20.14 -7.42 -12.60
CA MET A 153 -20.46 -7.49 -11.18
C MET A 153 -20.60 -6.09 -10.59
N ALA A 154 -21.34 -5.97 -9.51
CA ALA A 154 -21.45 -4.75 -8.72
C ALA A 154 -21.34 -5.07 -7.23
N LEU A 155 -20.77 -4.12 -6.46
CA LEU A 155 -20.76 -4.16 -5.01
C LEU A 155 -21.39 -2.89 -4.47
N ASP A 156 -22.36 -3.03 -3.56
CA ASP A 156 -23.14 -1.91 -2.99
C ASP A 156 -23.79 -1.05 -4.08
N GLY A 157 -24.27 -1.68 -5.17
CA GLY A 157 -24.90 -1.00 -6.30
C GLY A 157 -23.91 -0.30 -7.26
N VAL A 158 -22.61 -0.34 -6.99
CA VAL A 158 -21.60 0.29 -7.82
C VAL A 158 -20.91 -0.77 -8.69
N PRO A 159 -20.91 -0.63 -10.03
CA PRO A 159 -20.25 -1.56 -10.94
C PRO A 159 -18.75 -1.71 -10.59
N LEU A 160 -18.24 -2.94 -10.77
CA LEU A 160 -16.82 -3.24 -10.68
C LEU A 160 -16.16 -3.19 -12.07
N SER A 161 -14.87 -2.84 -12.09
CA SER A 161 -14.04 -3.09 -13.25
C SER A 161 -14.00 -4.60 -13.53
N PRO A 162 -14.02 -5.04 -14.81
CA PRO A 162 -13.96 -6.46 -15.16
C PRO A 162 -12.74 -7.12 -14.53
N ALA A 163 -12.95 -8.26 -13.87
CA ALA A 163 -11.88 -9.06 -13.31
C ALA A 163 -11.50 -10.20 -14.30
N GLN A 164 -10.20 -10.54 -14.32
CA GLN A 164 -9.77 -11.77 -14.99
C GLN A 164 -9.78 -12.89 -13.95
N VAL A 165 -10.51 -13.97 -14.25
CA VAL A 165 -10.67 -15.11 -13.34
C VAL A 165 -10.41 -16.41 -14.05
N GLU A 166 -9.45 -17.19 -13.54
CA GLU A 166 -9.02 -18.46 -14.10
C GLU A 166 -8.94 -19.55 -13.03
N ARG A 167 -9.04 -20.81 -13.43
CA ARG A 167 -8.69 -21.93 -12.54
C ARG A 167 -7.19 -22.03 -12.43
N ALA A 168 -6.68 -22.01 -11.20
CA ALA A 168 -5.27 -22.23 -10.88
C ALA A 168 -5.02 -23.64 -10.28
N GLY A 169 -6.11 -24.38 -9.97
CA GLY A 169 -6.05 -25.73 -9.42
C GLY A 169 -7.42 -26.17 -8.92
N GLU A 170 -7.49 -27.34 -8.30
CA GLU A 170 -8.71 -27.83 -7.67
C GLU A 170 -9.06 -26.94 -6.46
N GLY A 171 -10.24 -26.32 -6.50
CA GLY A 171 -10.67 -25.37 -5.47
C GLY A 171 -9.81 -24.11 -5.36
N ILE A 172 -9.01 -23.77 -6.41
CA ILE A 172 -8.14 -22.60 -6.44
C ILE A 172 -8.42 -21.78 -7.69
N LEU A 173 -8.65 -20.47 -7.49
CA LEU A 173 -8.80 -19.49 -8.55
C LEU A 173 -7.60 -18.52 -8.56
N SER A 174 -7.16 -18.10 -9.76
CA SER A 174 -6.40 -16.87 -9.95
C SER A 174 -7.41 -15.77 -10.29
N VAL A 175 -7.37 -14.68 -9.54
CA VAL A 175 -8.24 -13.51 -9.71
C VAL A 175 -7.38 -12.27 -9.84
N THR A 176 -7.43 -11.61 -11.01
CA THR A 176 -6.76 -10.32 -11.24
C THR A 176 -7.79 -9.20 -11.29
N ILE A 177 -7.56 -8.17 -10.50
CA ILE A 177 -8.39 -6.95 -10.42
C ILE A 177 -7.54 -5.70 -10.59
N HIS A 178 -8.14 -4.61 -11.09
CA HIS A 178 -7.49 -3.32 -11.33
C HIS A 178 -7.81 -2.27 -10.25
N GLU A 179 -8.73 -2.57 -9.37
CA GLU A 179 -9.18 -1.72 -8.25
C GLU A 179 -8.95 -2.43 -6.90
N GLY A 180 -9.30 -1.81 -5.80
CA GLY A 180 -9.08 -2.40 -4.47
C GLY A 180 -10.14 -1.98 -3.47
N ARG A 181 -11.42 -2.31 -3.72
CA ARG A 181 -12.50 -2.03 -2.76
C ARG A 181 -12.39 -2.93 -1.54
N ASN A 182 -13.01 -2.49 -0.47
CA ASN A 182 -13.00 -3.25 0.79
C ASN A 182 -13.47 -4.69 0.57
N ARG A 183 -12.59 -5.65 0.86
CA ARG A 183 -12.83 -7.10 0.74
C ARG A 183 -13.38 -7.56 -0.62
N GLN A 184 -12.99 -6.87 -1.71
CA GLN A 184 -13.59 -7.02 -3.03
C GLN A 184 -13.60 -8.48 -3.51
N VAL A 185 -12.46 -9.16 -3.59
CA VAL A 185 -12.36 -10.54 -4.08
C VAL A 185 -13.22 -11.50 -3.24
N ARG A 186 -13.25 -11.35 -1.92
CA ARG A 186 -14.09 -12.17 -1.03
C ARG A 186 -15.58 -11.94 -1.28
N ARG A 187 -15.97 -10.70 -1.51
CA ARG A 187 -17.37 -10.32 -1.80
C ARG A 187 -17.80 -10.81 -3.18
N MET A 188 -16.93 -10.71 -4.18
CA MET A 188 -17.16 -11.26 -5.52
C MET A 188 -17.39 -12.77 -5.45
N CYS A 189 -16.50 -13.51 -4.77
CA CYS A 189 -16.64 -14.96 -4.60
C CYS A 189 -17.93 -15.32 -3.85
N ALA A 190 -18.29 -14.60 -2.80
CA ALA A 190 -19.52 -14.83 -2.05
C ALA A 190 -20.77 -14.60 -2.92
N ALA A 191 -20.79 -13.54 -3.73
CA ALA A 191 -21.87 -13.28 -4.69
C ALA A 191 -22.00 -14.37 -5.77
N ALA A 192 -20.89 -15.06 -6.10
CA ALA A 192 -20.88 -16.21 -7.02
C ALA A 192 -21.10 -17.56 -6.30
N GLY A 193 -21.53 -17.58 -5.02
CA GLY A 193 -21.80 -18.80 -4.26
C GLY A 193 -20.57 -19.54 -3.73
N LEU A 194 -19.40 -18.89 -3.70
CA LEU A 194 -18.15 -19.47 -3.21
C LEU A 194 -17.77 -18.94 -1.84
N GLN A 195 -17.28 -19.83 -0.96
CA GLN A 195 -16.68 -19.47 0.33
C GLN A 195 -15.16 -19.41 0.21
N VAL A 196 -14.56 -18.23 0.38
CA VAL A 196 -13.11 -18.04 0.40
C VAL A 196 -12.53 -18.53 1.73
N THR A 197 -11.66 -19.53 1.69
CA THR A 197 -10.97 -20.10 2.85
C THR A 197 -9.57 -19.48 3.03
N ARG A 198 -8.92 -19.10 1.91
CA ARG A 198 -7.61 -18.44 1.91
C ARG A 198 -7.53 -17.45 0.75
N LEU A 199 -6.88 -16.30 0.98
CA LEU A 199 -6.66 -15.26 -0.03
C LEU A 199 -5.22 -14.78 0.05
N ARG A 200 -4.46 -14.96 -1.04
CA ARG A 200 -3.05 -14.59 -1.11
C ARG A 200 -2.78 -13.72 -2.32
N ARG A 201 -2.34 -12.48 -2.11
CA ARG A 201 -1.87 -11.65 -3.22
C ARG A 201 -0.50 -12.12 -3.67
N VAL A 202 -0.37 -12.52 -4.92
CA VAL A 202 0.86 -13.07 -5.50
C VAL A 202 1.56 -12.09 -6.45
N ARG A 203 0.84 -11.09 -6.98
CA ARG A 203 1.38 -10.06 -7.86
C ARG A 203 0.72 -8.70 -7.59
N GLU A 204 1.50 -7.64 -7.74
CA GLU A 204 1.02 -6.25 -7.75
C GLU A 204 1.83 -5.46 -8.77
N GLY A 205 1.17 -4.99 -9.84
CA GLY A 205 1.84 -4.45 -11.02
C GLY A 205 2.80 -5.46 -11.63
N SER A 206 4.05 -5.06 -11.80
CA SER A 206 5.14 -5.90 -12.32
C SER A 206 5.78 -6.81 -11.27
N LEU A 207 5.52 -6.58 -9.97
CA LEU A 207 6.14 -7.36 -8.91
C LEU A 207 5.40 -8.68 -8.67
N THR A 208 6.17 -9.76 -8.58
CA THR A 208 5.69 -11.08 -8.16
C THR A 208 6.28 -11.45 -6.81
N LEU A 209 5.47 -12.12 -5.97
CA LEU A 209 5.88 -12.53 -4.62
C LEU A 209 7.04 -13.55 -4.65
N GLY A 210 7.06 -14.42 -5.66
CA GLY A 210 8.04 -15.49 -5.76
C GLY A 210 8.05 -16.38 -4.52
N GLU A 211 9.25 -16.81 -4.11
CA GLU A 211 9.48 -17.73 -3.00
C GLU A 211 9.71 -17.03 -1.64
N LEU A 212 9.43 -15.75 -1.55
CA LEU A 212 9.57 -15.03 -0.29
C LEU A 212 8.67 -15.67 0.79
N ARG A 213 9.26 -16.17 1.89
CA ARG A 213 8.55 -16.88 2.95
C ARG A 213 7.60 -15.95 3.71
N PRO A 214 6.45 -16.44 4.21
CA PRO A 214 5.54 -15.65 5.05
C PRO A 214 6.24 -15.00 6.24
N GLY A 215 5.92 -13.73 6.52
CA GLY A 215 6.54 -12.92 7.57
C GLY A 215 7.94 -12.39 7.22
N ARG A 216 8.49 -12.73 6.07
CA ARG A 216 9.79 -12.21 5.61
C ARG A 216 9.59 -11.06 4.64
N TRP A 217 10.57 -10.17 4.64
CA TRP A 217 10.67 -9.05 3.69
C TRP A 217 12.06 -9.04 3.05
N ARG A 218 12.15 -8.37 1.91
CA ARG A 218 13.41 -8.04 1.24
C ARG A 218 13.34 -6.65 0.63
N PRO A 219 14.48 -5.99 0.43
CA PRO A 219 14.54 -4.81 -0.42
C PRO A 219 14.09 -5.14 -1.86
N LEU A 220 13.49 -4.18 -2.54
CA LEU A 220 13.31 -4.23 -3.99
C LEU A 220 14.63 -3.93 -4.71
N SER A 221 14.87 -4.58 -5.84
CA SER A 221 15.99 -4.22 -6.72
C SER A 221 15.71 -2.87 -7.42
N ARG A 222 16.76 -2.29 -8.01
CA ARG A 222 16.62 -1.05 -8.80
C ARG A 222 15.70 -1.24 -10.01
N GLU A 223 15.79 -2.41 -10.64
CA GLU A 223 14.97 -2.79 -11.79
C GLU A 223 13.50 -2.94 -11.37
N GLU A 224 13.22 -3.57 -10.23
CA GLU A 224 11.87 -3.71 -9.68
C GLU A 224 11.26 -2.33 -9.37
N VAL A 225 12.02 -1.42 -8.77
CA VAL A 225 11.56 -0.04 -8.51
C VAL A 225 11.29 0.70 -9.82
N ALA A 226 12.20 0.64 -10.78
CA ALA A 226 12.04 1.30 -12.08
C ALA A 226 10.78 0.80 -12.82
N LEU A 227 10.47 -0.49 -12.76
CA LEU A 227 9.25 -1.06 -13.33
C LEU A 227 7.98 -0.54 -12.64
N LEU A 228 8.01 -0.35 -11.31
CA LEU A 228 6.88 0.24 -10.58
C LEU A 228 6.68 1.74 -10.90
N GLU A 229 7.77 2.46 -11.18
CA GLU A 229 7.71 3.88 -11.56
C GLU A 229 7.15 4.11 -12.97
N GLN A 230 7.26 3.11 -13.86
CA GLN A 230 6.80 3.18 -15.25
C GLN A 230 5.30 2.92 -15.42
N VAL A 231 4.52 2.69 -14.35
CA VAL A 231 3.07 2.51 -14.45
C VAL A 231 2.44 3.81 -14.99
N PRO A 232 1.98 3.85 -16.25
CA PRO A 232 1.39 5.05 -16.81
C PRO A 232 -0.02 5.25 -16.26
N PRO A 233 -0.51 6.50 -16.18
CA PRO A 233 -1.94 6.72 -16.04
C PRO A 233 -2.63 6.17 -17.30
N ARG A 234 -3.76 5.50 -17.11
CA ARG A 234 -4.59 5.11 -18.26
C ARG A 234 -5.18 6.35 -18.90
N ALA A 235 -5.12 6.42 -20.24
CA ALA A 235 -5.70 7.48 -21.03
C ALA A 235 -7.23 7.53 -20.91
#